data_4e8ca8ab1a998a7cf16cd6e899619b6c
#
_entry.id   4e8ca8ab1a998a7cf16cd6e899619b6c
#
_cell.length_a   1.000
_cell.length_b   1.000
_cell.length_c   1.000
_cell.angle_alpha   90.00
_cell.angle_beta   90.00
_cell.angle_gamma   90.00
#
_symmetry.space_group_name_H-M   'P 1'
#
loop_
_entity.id
_entity.type
_entity.pdbx_description
1 polymer ?
#
loop_
_entity_poly.entity_id
_entity_poly.type
_entity_poly.pdbx_seq_one_letter_code
_entity_poly.pdbx_strand_id
1 'polypeptide(L)'
;MHAIKRTILVTGASSGIGRAIARNLLQQGHRVLGVSRDSAKFIRPMDNFTPVQLDLSRLTDIAQKIGELEQAFPEIDAVVFCAGRGQFGSIEEFSYAQIEELMTLNFTSQAFLVRALLPALKRKGHSDLIFIGSEAALKGSRKGTMYCASKFALRGFTQALREECGKSKVRVCLINPGMVKTAFFEKLSFEPGDEDSHFIEPEDVAEAVSYVLNSRAQIVLDEINLSPLNKVVKFKKS
;
A
#
# COMPACT_ATOMS: atom_id res chain seq x y z
N MET A 1 -23.86 7.97 -13.13
CA MET A 1 -23.20 8.96 -12.25
C MET A 1 -21.74 9.05 -12.69
N HIS A 2 -21.27 10.24 -13.13
CA HIS A 2 -19.85 10.40 -13.40
C HIS A 2 -19.11 10.33 -12.07
N ALA A 3 -18.17 9.38 -11.94
CA ALA A 3 -17.30 9.29 -10.79
C ALA A 3 -16.54 10.62 -10.62
N ILE A 4 -16.53 11.16 -9.41
CA ILE A 4 -15.79 12.39 -9.10
C ILE A 4 -14.30 12.10 -9.35
N LYS A 5 -13.67 12.90 -10.22
CA LYS A 5 -12.23 12.80 -10.47
C LYS A 5 -11.47 13.22 -9.19
N ARG A 6 -10.57 12.36 -8.73
CA ARG A 6 -9.78 12.55 -7.50
C ARG A 6 -8.30 12.66 -7.82
N THR A 7 -7.53 13.22 -6.91
CA THR A 7 -6.06 13.25 -6.97
C THR A 7 -5.50 12.34 -5.88
N ILE A 8 -4.87 11.26 -6.31
CA ILE A 8 -4.53 10.12 -5.46
C ILE A 8 -3.02 9.90 -5.43
N LEU A 9 -2.42 9.92 -4.25
CA LEU A 9 -1.03 9.54 -4.04
C LEU A 9 -0.92 8.02 -3.86
N VAL A 10 -0.10 7.35 -4.67
CA VAL A 10 0.11 5.89 -4.59
C VAL A 10 1.57 5.61 -4.33
N THR A 11 1.90 5.00 -3.19
CA THR A 11 3.29 4.59 -2.90
C THR A 11 3.59 3.21 -3.47
N GLY A 12 4.84 2.97 -3.88
CA GLY A 12 5.22 1.70 -4.52
C GLY A 12 4.63 1.52 -5.93
N ALA A 13 4.27 2.60 -6.62
CA ALA A 13 3.57 2.57 -7.90
C ALA A 13 4.39 1.99 -9.07
N SER A 14 5.69 1.76 -8.92
CA SER A 14 6.57 1.31 -10.01
C SER A 14 6.48 -0.19 -10.31
N SER A 15 5.86 -1.01 -9.48
CA SER A 15 5.79 -2.47 -9.67
C SER A 15 4.59 -3.12 -8.96
N GLY A 16 4.29 -4.36 -9.30
CA GLY A 16 3.33 -5.23 -8.63
C GLY A 16 1.98 -4.55 -8.36
N ILE A 17 1.47 -4.72 -7.15
CA ILE A 17 0.17 -4.22 -6.70
C ILE A 17 0.06 -2.69 -6.89
N GLY A 18 1.07 -1.92 -6.48
CA GLY A 18 1.03 -0.46 -6.59
C GLY A 18 0.92 0.04 -8.03
N ARG A 19 1.58 -0.68 -8.98
CA ARG A 19 1.45 -0.38 -10.42
C ARG A 19 0.06 -0.71 -10.95
N ALA A 20 -0.51 -1.85 -10.55
CA ALA A 20 -1.87 -2.22 -10.94
C ALA A 20 -2.90 -1.21 -10.42
N ILE A 21 -2.78 -0.81 -9.15
CA ILE A 21 -3.61 0.25 -8.56
C ILE A 21 -3.49 1.55 -9.36
N ALA A 22 -2.26 2.03 -9.61
CA ALA A 22 -2.05 3.27 -10.35
C ALA A 22 -2.68 3.23 -11.75
N ARG A 23 -2.52 2.12 -12.48
CA ARG A 23 -3.13 1.92 -13.80
C ARG A 23 -4.66 1.93 -13.75
N ASN A 24 -5.23 1.18 -12.83
CA ASN A 24 -6.68 1.08 -12.67
C ASN A 24 -7.29 2.46 -12.37
N LEU A 25 -6.68 3.23 -11.46
CA LEU A 25 -7.13 4.58 -11.11
C LEU A 25 -7.04 5.56 -12.30
N LEU A 26 -5.97 5.49 -13.09
CA LEU A 26 -5.81 6.29 -14.30
C LEU A 26 -6.86 5.95 -15.35
N GLN A 27 -7.19 4.67 -15.55
CA GLN A 27 -8.25 4.23 -16.47
C GLN A 27 -9.63 4.75 -16.04
N GLN A 28 -9.85 4.93 -14.74
CA GLN A 28 -11.07 5.56 -14.19
C GLN A 28 -11.06 7.10 -14.30
N GLY A 29 -9.99 7.69 -14.84
CA GLY A 29 -9.89 9.13 -15.08
C GLY A 29 -9.41 9.93 -13.85
N HIS A 30 -8.93 9.29 -12.80
CA HIS A 30 -8.32 9.95 -11.66
C HIS A 30 -6.93 10.51 -12.04
N ARG A 31 -6.45 11.52 -11.27
CA ARG A 31 -5.05 11.92 -11.31
C ARG A 31 -4.28 11.07 -10.30
N VAL A 32 -3.13 10.53 -10.70
CA VAL A 32 -2.28 9.69 -9.83
C VAL A 32 -0.88 10.29 -9.71
N LEU A 33 -0.45 10.50 -8.46
CA LEU A 33 0.94 10.78 -8.13
C LEU A 33 1.58 9.47 -7.67
N GLY A 34 2.46 8.91 -8.51
CA GLY A 34 3.08 7.61 -8.25
C GLY A 34 4.43 7.74 -7.58
N VAL A 35 4.53 7.38 -6.31
CA VAL A 35 5.77 7.43 -5.53
C VAL A 35 6.59 6.17 -5.71
N SER A 36 7.87 6.31 -6.06
CA SER A 36 8.86 5.24 -6.04
C SER A 36 10.29 5.77 -5.91
N ARG A 37 11.24 4.87 -5.65
CA ARG A 37 12.68 5.20 -5.61
C ARG A 37 13.27 5.53 -6.98
N ASP A 38 12.74 4.91 -8.01
CA ASP A 38 13.23 5.01 -9.38
C ASP A 38 12.05 5.38 -10.29
N SER A 39 12.00 6.65 -10.66
CA SER A 39 10.95 7.19 -11.53
C SER A 39 11.04 6.69 -12.98
N ALA A 40 12.22 6.21 -13.42
CA ALA A 40 12.38 5.67 -14.78
C ALA A 40 11.65 4.33 -14.99
N LYS A 41 11.28 3.63 -13.91
CA LYS A 41 10.49 2.39 -13.95
C LYS A 41 9.00 2.61 -14.12
N PHE A 42 8.56 3.85 -14.11
CA PHE A 42 7.17 4.15 -14.42
C PHE A 42 6.86 3.83 -15.88
N ILE A 43 5.65 3.38 -16.08
CA ILE A 43 5.04 3.13 -17.38
C ILE A 43 5.08 4.43 -18.20
N ARG A 44 5.04 4.26 -19.53
CA ARG A 44 4.99 5.34 -20.53
C ARG A 44 4.16 6.54 -20.02
N PRO A 45 4.55 7.77 -20.37
CA PRO A 45 3.81 8.96 -19.99
C PRO A 45 2.31 8.74 -20.27
N MET A 46 1.50 8.82 -19.23
CA MET A 46 0.04 8.81 -19.35
C MET A 46 -0.46 10.16 -18.86
N ASP A 47 -1.45 10.66 -19.55
CA ASP A 47 -2.16 11.86 -19.10
C ASP A 47 -2.67 11.59 -17.66
N ASN A 48 -2.58 12.61 -16.80
CA ASN A 48 -2.95 12.51 -15.38
C ASN A 48 -2.03 11.64 -14.48
N PHE A 49 -0.88 11.16 -14.97
CA PHE A 49 0.11 10.51 -14.14
C PHE A 49 1.31 11.41 -13.86
N THR A 50 1.65 11.60 -12.60
CA THR A 50 2.84 12.36 -12.18
C THR A 50 3.78 11.43 -11.42
N PRO A 51 4.98 11.12 -11.97
CA PRO A 51 5.98 10.35 -11.25
C PRO A 51 6.59 11.18 -10.12
N VAL A 52 6.70 10.60 -8.94
CA VAL A 52 7.31 11.21 -7.76
C VAL A 52 8.46 10.34 -7.28
N GLN A 53 9.67 10.88 -7.36
CA GLN A 53 10.84 10.17 -6.82
C GLN A 53 10.96 10.43 -5.31
N LEU A 54 10.86 9.39 -4.52
CA LEU A 54 11.07 9.41 -3.07
C LEU A 54 11.46 8.02 -2.59
N ASP A 55 12.58 7.95 -1.87
CA ASP A 55 12.99 6.73 -1.15
C ASP A 55 12.39 6.75 0.26
N LEU A 56 11.41 5.90 0.47
CA LEU A 56 10.71 5.78 1.75
C LEU A 56 11.57 5.16 2.87
N SER A 57 12.73 4.61 2.56
CA SER A 57 13.69 4.18 3.59
C SER A 57 14.45 5.38 4.20
N ARG A 58 14.45 6.52 3.55
CA ARG A 58 15.06 7.78 4.01
C ARG A 58 14.03 8.64 4.71
N LEU A 59 13.75 8.33 5.97
CA LEU A 59 12.67 8.97 6.75
C LEU A 59 12.79 10.50 6.84
N THR A 60 14.03 11.01 6.86
CA THR A 60 14.33 12.46 6.92
C THR A 60 13.77 13.24 5.74
N ASP A 61 13.68 12.62 4.58
CA ASP A 61 13.29 13.28 3.34
C ASP A 61 11.76 13.38 3.18
N ILE A 62 11.01 12.57 3.95
CA ILE A 62 9.56 12.41 3.79
C ILE A 62 8.82 13.72 4.05
N ALA A 63 9.11 14.38 5.17
CA ALA A 63 8.35 15.58 5.57
C ALA A 63 8.52 16.73 4.55
N GLN A 64 9.75 16.96 4.10
CA GLN A 64 10.05 17.98 3.09
C GLN A 64 9.34 17.65 1.77
N LYS A 65 9.50 16.40 1.29
CA LYS A 65 8.94 15.98 0.00
C LYS A 65 7.42 16.04 -0.02
N ILE A 66 6.77 15.67 1.07
CA ILE A 66 5.31 15.78 1.19
C ILE A 66 4.87 17.26 1.22
N GLY A 67 5.59 18.13 1.91
CA GLY A 67 5.32 19.57 1.88
C GLY A 67 5.39 20.17 0.46
N GLU A 68 6.39 19.77 -0.33
CA GLU A 68 6.50 20.15 -1.75
C GLU A 68 5.30 19.64 -2.57
N LEU A 69 4.89 18.39 -2.33
CA LEU A 69 3.75 17.78 -3.02
C LEU A 69 2.42 18.45 -2.67
N GLU A 70 2.20 18.78 -1.39
CA GLU A 70 0.99 19.48 -0.95
C GLU A 70 0.87 20.89 -1.55
N GLN A 71 1.99 21.57 -1.72
CA GLN A 71 2.03 22.88 -2.40
C GLN A 71 1.75 22.77 -3.90
N ALA A 72 2.34 21.77 -4.57
CA ALA A 72 2.18 21.56 -6.00
C ALA A 72 0.83 20.94 -6.39
N PHE A 73 0.26 20.11 -5.51
CA PHE A 73 -0.98 19.36 -5.72
C PHE A 73 -1.89 19.49 -4.50
N PRO A 74 -2.40 20.69 -4.20
CA PRO A 74 -3.25 20.91 -3.03
C PRO A 74 -4.56 20.13 -3.10
N GLU A 75 -4.92 19.58 -4.24
CA GLU A 75 -6.10 18.76 -4.46
C GLU A 75 -5.96 17.30 -4.00
N ILE A 76 -4.78 16.82 -3.58
CA ILE A 76 -4.63 15.45 -3.06
C ILE A 76 -5.66 15.18 -1.97
N ASP A 77 -6.51 14.19 -2.18
CA ASP A 77 -7.62 13.83 -1.28
C ASP A 77 -7.66 12.32 -0.93
N ALA A 78 -6.79 11.52 -1.55
CA ALA A 78 -6.64 10.11 -1.20
C ALA A 78 -5.17 9.66 -1.25
N VAL A 79 -4.83 8.70 -0.41
CA VAL A 79 -3.50 8.09 -0.38
C VAL A 79 -3.62 6.58 -0.29
N VAL A 80 -2.90 5.87 -1.18
CA VAL A 80 -2.77 4.42 -1.14
C VAL A 80 -1.34 4.05 -0.74
N PHE A 81 -1.21 3.47 0.42
CA PHE A 81 0.06 3.04 1.01
C PHE A 81 0.35 1.59 0.59
N CYS A 82 1.06 1.41 -0.52
CA CYS A 82 1.36 0.10 -1.09
C CYS A 82 2.86 -0.25 -1.06
N ALA A 83 3.74 0.72 -0.74
CA ALA A 83 5.17 0.44 -0.64
C ALA A 83 5.48 -0.53 0.50
N GLY A 84 6.27 -1.54 0.20
CA GLY A 84 6.70 -2.54 1.17
C GLY A 84 7.49 -3.65 0.49
N ARG A 85 8.13 -4.51 1.30
CA ARG A 85 8.84 -5.70 0.82
C ARG A 85 8.58 -6.88 1.75
N GLY A 86 8.67 -8.10 1.20
CA GLY A 86 8.73 -9.33 1.96
C GLY A 86 10.17 -9.70 2.29
N GLN A 87 10.38 -10.16 3.51
CA GLN A 87 11.62 -10.81 3.91
C GLN A 87 11.28 -11.89 4.95
N PHE A 88 11.71 -13.11 4.66
CA PHE A 88 11.38 -14.31 5.41
C PHE A 88 12.66 -15.05 5.80
N GLY A 89 12.69 -15.62 6.97
CA GLY A 89 13.80 -16.33 7.58
C GLY A 89 13.54 -16.54 9.06
N SER A 90 14.33 -17.41 9.71
CA SER A 90 14.31 -17.51 11.17
C SER A 90 14.87 -16.24 11.76
N ILE A 91 14.41 -15.84 12.96
CA ILE A 91 14.79 -14.54 13.54
C ILE A 91 16.30 -14.40 13.75
N GLU A 92 16.96 -15.49 14.06
CA GLU A 92 18.41 -15.56 14.26
C GLU A 92 19.23 -15.37 12.96
N GLU A 93 18.57 -15.51 11.80
CA GLU A 93 19.19 -15.30 10.47
C GLU A 93 19.17 -13.82 10.06
N PHE A 94 18.40 -12.97 10.76
CA PHE A 94 18.32 -11.56 10.45
C PHE A 94 19.45 -10.78 11.10
N SER A 95 20.14 -9.95 10.31
CA SER A 95 20.97 -8.90 10.89
C SER A 95 20.10 -7.78 11.49
N TYR A 96 20.63 -7.05 12.46
CA TYR A 96 19.94 -5.88 13.05
C TYR A 96 19.54 -4.86 11.98
N ALA A 97 20.41 -4.61 11.01
CA ALA A 97 20.12 -3.71 9.88
C ALA A 97 18.93 -4.19 9.04
N GLN A 98 18.81 -5.48 8.76
CA GLN A 98 17.67 -6.04 8.02
C GLN A 98 16.36 -5.89 8.79
N ILE A 99 16.39 -6.05 10.12
CA ILE A 99 15.22 -5.82 10.98
C ILE A 99 14.78 -4.35 10.89
N GLU A 100 15.72 -3.43 11.07
CA GLU A 100 15.48 -1.99 11.00
C GLU A 100 14.94 -1.55 9.64
N GLU A 101 15.59 -1.96 8.55
CA GLU A 101 15.16 -1.64 7.19
C GLU A 101 13.77 -2.16 6.86
N LEU A 102 13.44 -3.38 7.31
CA LEU A 102 12.12 -3.95 7.05
C LEU A 102 11.02 -3.18 7.77
N MET A 103 11.24 -2.87 9.05
CA MET A 103 10.29 -2.08 9.85
C MET A 103 10.19 -0.65 9.33
N THR A 104 11.30 -0.04 8.96
CA THR A 104 11.35 1.30 8.40
C THR A 104 10.50 1.39 7.13
N LEU A 105 10.70 0.49 6.17
CA LEU A 105 9.96 0.55 4.90
C LEU A 105 8.48 0.14 5.07
N ASN A 106 8.22 -0.97 5.78
CA ASN A 106 6.87 -1.54 5.83
C ASN A 106 5.91 -0.82 6.78
N PHE A 107 6.45 -0.11 7.77
CA PHE A 107 5.62 0.53 8.80
C PHE A 107 6.02 1.99 9.08
N THR A 108 7.25 2.27 9.52
CA THR A 108 7.62 3.60 10.01
C THR A 108 7.46 4.68 8.94
N SER A 109 7.87 4.38 7.70
CA SER A 109 7.71 5.31 6.57
C SER A 109 6.24 5.68 6.30
N GLN A 110 5.33 4.71 6.44
CA GLN A 110 3.90 4.93 6.27
C GLN A 110 3.34 5.82 7.39
N ALA A 111 3.78 5.61 8.63
CA ALA A 111 3.40 6.48 9.75
C ALA A 111 3.91 7.92 9.54
N PHE A 112 5.14 8.09 9.03
CA PHE A 112 5.69 9.41 8.69
C PHE A 112 4.90 10.10 7.57
N LEU A 113 4.54 9.38 6.52
CA LEU A 113 3.68 9.90 5.45
C LEU A 113 2.32 10.34 5.99
N VAL A 114 1.69 9.51 6.82
CA VAL A 114 0.42 9.88 7.48
C VAL A 114 0.59 11.14 8.33
N ARG A 115 1.63 11.21 9.16
CA ARG A 115 1.90 12.38 10.00
C ARG A 115 2.05 13.66 9.18
N ALA A 116 2.65 13.58 8.01
CA ALA A 116 2.83 14.72 7.11
C ALA A 116 1.51 15.12 6.42
N LEU A 117 0.81 14.16 5.81
CA LEU A 117 -0.38 14.40 4.97
C LEU A 117 -1.68 14.66 5.76
N LEU A 118 -1.83 14.06 6.94
CA LEU A 118 -3.10 14.04 7.67
C LEU A 118 -3.68 15.43 7.97
N PRO A 119 -2.89 16.45 8.36
CA PRO A 119 -3.43 17.78 8.61
C PRO A 119 -4.13 18.39 7.39
N ALA A 120 -3.57 18.22 6.19
CA ALA A 120 -4.18 18.69 4.95
C ALA A 120 -5.44 17.89 4.59
N LEU A 121 -5.37 16.57 4.70
CA LEU A 121 -6.50 15.68 4.43
C LEU A 121 -7.70 15.95 5.35
N LYS A 122 -7.47 16.23 6.62
CA LYS A 122 -8.54 16.59 7.56
C LYS A 122 -9.28 17.88 7.16
N ARG A 123 -8.62 18.81 6.45
CA ARG A 123 -9.24 20.05 5.97
C ARG A 123 -10.13 19.87 4.73
N LYS A 124 -10.03 18.73 4.02
CA LYS A 124 -10.76 18.48 2.76
C LYS A 124 -12.25 18.18 2.94
N GLY A 125 -12.67 17.79 4.12
CA GLY A 125 -14.06 17.40 4.38
C GLY A 125 -14.46 16.01 3.84
N HIS A 126 -13.62 15.37 3.03
CA HIS A 126 -13.70 13.95 2.63
C HIS A 126 -12.34 13.52 2.07
N SER A 127 -11.73 12.50 2.67
CA SER A 127 -10.45 11.96 2.23
C SER A 127 -10.35 10.47 2.57
N ASP A 128 -9.43 9.76 1.87
CA ASP A 128 -9.20 8.34 2.08
C ASP A 128 -7.73 8.03 2.33
N LEU A 129 -7.47 7.20 3.32
CA LEU A 129 -6.19 6.55 3.60
C LEU A 129 -6.39 5.04 3.43
N ILE A 130 -5.83 4.46 2.39
CA ILE A 130 -5.96 3.03 2.08
C ILE A 130 -4.59 2.38 2.22
N PHE A 131 -4.51 1.39 3.10
CA PHE A 131 -3.25 0.68 3.38
C PHE A 131 -3.30 -0.72 2.78
N ILE A 132 -2.23 -1.10 2.09
CA ILE A 132 -2.06 -2.47 1.63
C ILE A 132 -1.28 -3.26 2.68
N GLY A 133 -2.04 -4.01 3.45
CA GLY A 133 -1.55 -4.91 4.48
C GLY A 133 -1.06 -6.24 3.91
N SER A 134 -1.49 -7.31 4.52
CA SER A 134 -1.26 -8.71 4.09
C SER A 134 -2.08 -9.64 4.98
N GLU A 135 -2.39 -10.86 4.54
CA GLU A 135 -2.86 -11.93 5.43
C GLU A 135 -1.88 -12.17 6.62
N ALA A 136 -0.61 -11.80 6.46
CA ALA A 136 0.39 -11.81 7.53
C ALA A 136 0.11 -10.80 8.66
N ALA A 137 -0.85 -9.89 8.51
CA ALA A 137 -1.35 -9.03 9.57
C ALA A 137 -2.43 -9.71 10.43
N LEU A 138 -2.93 -10.88 10.02
CA LEU A 138 -4.02 -11.60 10.67
C LEU A 138 -3.50 -12.80 11.48
N LYS A 139 -2.40 -13.40 11.04
CA LYS A 139 -1.83 -14.58 11.66
C LYS A 139 -0.31 -14.64 11.46
N GLY A 140 0.43 -14.95 12.51
CA GLY A 140 1.85 -15.24 12.43
C GLY A 140 2.14 -16.50 11.61
N SER A 141 3.28 -16.51 10.92
CA SER A 141 3.75 -17.64 10.12
C SER A 141 5.18 -18.03 10.46
N ARG A 142 5.51 -19.32 10.28
CA ARG A 142 6.88 -19.82 10.42
C ARG A 142 7.80 -19.07 9.45
N LYS A 143 8.99 -18.66 9.91
CA LYS A 143 9.96 -17.85 9.17
C LYS A 143 9.45 -16.47 8.73
N GLY A 144 8.29 -16.05 9.20
CA GLY A 144 7.68 -14.76 8.89
C GLY A 144 7.74 -13.75 10.03
N THR A 145 8.52 -14.00 11.08
CA THR A 145 8.49 -13.23 12.33
C THR A 145 8.52 -11.72 12.09
N MET A 146 9.52 -11.21 11.38
CA MET A 146 9.66 -9.77 11.15
C MET A 146 8.66 -9.21 10.16
N TYR A 147 8.35 -9.97 9.10
CA TYR A 147 7.33 -9.53 8.13
C TYR A 147 5.94 -9.47 8.78
N CYS A 148 5.53 -10.52 9.49
CA CYS A 148 4.27 -10.52 10.25
C CYS A 148 4.23 -9.35 11.24
N ALA A 149 5.30 -9.15 12.04
CA ALA A 149 5.36 -8.05 13.00
C ALA A 149 5.12 -6.69 12.32
N SER A 150 5.76 -6.43 11.16
CA SER A 150 5.56 -5.20 10.40
C SER A 150 4.11 -5.02 9.93
N LYS A 151 3.45 -6.10 9.51
CA LYS A 151 2.06 -6.07 9.04
C LYS A 151 1.04 -6.01 10.17
N PHE A 152 1.31 -6.65 11.32
CA PHE A 152 0.52 -6.46 12.55
C PHE A 152 0.64 -5.02 13.07
N ALA A 153 1.83 -4.44 13.07
CA ALA A 153 2.03 -3.03 13.44
C ALA A 153 1.18 -2.10 12.56
N LEU A 154 1.16 -2.35 11.24
CA LEU A 154 0.33 -1.58 10.30
C LEU A 154 -1.16 -1.74 10.61
N ARG A 155 -1.62 -2.97 10.90
CA ARG A 155 -3.02 -3.24 11.25
C ARG A 155 -3.43 -2.50 12.53
N GLY A 156 -2.65 -2.61 13.61
CA GLY A 156 -2.94 -1.88 14.85
C GLY A 156 -2.93 -0.37 14.66
N PHE A 157 -1.99 0.14 13.86
CA PHE A 157 -1.90 1.55 13.49
C PHE A 157 -3.15 2.03 12.74
N THR A 158 -3.61 1.28 11.74
CA THR A 158 -4.79 1.65 10.95
C THR A 158 -6.06 1.64 11.79
N GLN A 159 -6.22 0.69 12.71
CA GLN A 159 -7.34 0.64 13.64
C GLN A 159 -7.40 1.88 14.56
N ALA A 160 -6.25 2.23 15.17
CA ALA A 160 -6.18 3.43 16.01
C ALA A 160 -6.42 4.72 15.20
N LEU A 161 -5.79 4.84 14.02
CA LEU A 161 -5.95 5.98 13.13
C LEU A 161 -7.42 6.15 12.67
N ARG A 162 -8.12 5.06 12.45
CA ARG A 162 -9.54 5.04 12.11
C ARG A 162 -10.39 5.76 13.18
N GLU A 163 -10.12 5.48 14.47
CA GLU A 163 -10.82 6.14 15.59
C GLU A 163 -10.49 7.64 15.67
N GLU A 164 -9.23 8.01 15.43
CA GLU A 164 -8.80 9.42 15.45
C GLU A 164 -9.37 10.24 14.30
N CYS A 165 -9.68 9.61 13.17
CA CYS A 165 -10.05 10.29 11.92
C CYS A 165 -11.54 10.42 11.68
N GLY A 166 -12.38 9.66 12.36
CA GLY A 166 -13.81 9.56 12.07
C GLY A 166 -14.54 10.91 12.06
N LYS A 167 -14.28 11.77 13.04
CA LYS A 167 -14.88 13.11 13.12
C LYS A 167 -14.41 14.07 12.03
N SER A 168 -13.25 13.83 11.45
CA SER A 168 -12.65 14.67 10.40
C SER A 168 -13.01 14.22 8.99
N LYS A 169 -13.90 13.21 8.85
CA LYS A 169 -14.33 12.63 7.57
C LYS A 169 -13.17 12.08 6.72
N VAL A 170 -12.09 11.66 7.37
CA VAL A 170 -11.02 10.90 6.75
C VAL A 170 -11.30 9.43 6.99
N ARG A 171 -11.56 8.69 5.92
CA ARG A 171 -11.80 7.25 5.99
C ARG A 171 -10.46 6.52 5.98
N VAL A 172 -10.33 5.50 6.81
CA VAL A 172 -9.13 4.67 6.90
C VAL A 172 -9.53 3.23 6.61
N CYS A 173 -8.89 2.61 5.63
CA CYS A 173 -9.15 1.23 5.21
C CYS A 173 -7.84 0.44 5.16
N LEU A 174 -7.86 -0.80 5.62
CA LEU A 174 -6.79 -1.77 5.47
C LEU A 174 -7.24 -2.88 4.53
N ILE A 175 -6.50 -3.12 3.45
CA ILE A 175 -6.73 -4.26 2.55
C ILE A 175 -5.63 -5.28 2.80
N ASN A 176 -6.00 -6.49 3.21
CA ASN A 176 -5.09 -7.59 3.52
C ASN A 176 -5.15 -8.66 2.42
N PRO A 177 -4.36 -8.55 1.36
CA PRO A 177 -4.29 -9.61 0.37
C PRO A 177 -3.49 -10.81 0.89
N GLY A 178 -3.88 -11.99 0.45
CA GLY A 178 -3.10 -13.21 0.53
C GLY A 178 -1.95 -13.21 -0.49
N MET A 179 -1.70 -14.35 -1.14
CA MET A 179 -0.62 -14.48 -2.12
C MET A 179 -1.01 -13.83 -3.46
N VAL A 180 -0.44 -12.66 -3.76
CA VAL A 180 -0.65 -11.93 -5.00
C VAL A 180 0.48 -12.22 -5.97
N LYS A 181 0.18 -12.70 -7.18
CA LYS A 181 1.15 -13.08 -8.22
C LYS A 181 1.91 -11.86 -8.75
N THR A 182 3.08 -11.61 -8.19
CA THR A 182 3.96 -10.47 -8.51
C THR A 182 5.43 -10.87 -8.37
N ALA A 183 6.33 -9.99 -8.78
CA ALA A 183 7.77 -10.10 -8.54
C ALA A 183 8.17 -10.16 -7.04
N PHE A 184 7.22 -9.98 -6.12
CA PHE A 184 7.44 -10.09 -4.67
C PHE A 184 8.07 -11.44 -4.28
N PHE A 185 7.69 -12.52 -4.97
CA PHE A 185 8.16 -13.88 -4.67
C PHE A 185 9.47 -14.25 -5.37
N GLU A 186 10.01 -13.44 -6.29
CA GLU A 186 11.19 -13.81 -7.08
C GLU A 186 12.39 -14.17 -6.19
N LYS A 187 12.60 -13.43 -5.12
CA LYS A 187 13.72 -13.63 -4.17
C LYS A 187 13.35 -14.47 -2.95
N LEU A 188 12.15 -15.01 -2.90
CA LEU A 188 11.70 -15.85 -1.81
C LEU A 188 11.85 -17.32 -2.17
N SER A 189 12.03 -18.18 -1.16
CA SER A 189 12.10 -19.64 -1.30
C SER A 189 10.74 -20.31 -1.57
N PHE A 190 9.68 -19.52 -1.66
CA PHE A 190 8.33 -19.98 -1.91
C PHE A 190 7.57 -19.01 -2.84
N GLU A 191 6.52 -19.51 -3.44
CA GLU A 191 5.61 -18.77 -4.32
C GLU A 191 4.21 -19.38 -4.26
N PRO A 192 3.15 -18.74 -4.80
CA PRO A 192 1.85 -19.37 -4.96
C PRO A 192 1.93 -20.57 -5.91
N GLY A 193 0.95 -21.47 -5.81
CA GLY A 193 0.81 -22.55 -6.79
C GLY A 193 0.51 -22.03 -8.20
N ASP A 194 0.50 -22.92 -9.18
CA ASP A 194 0.49 -22.56 -10.61
C ASP A 194 -0.93 -22.32 -11.18
N GLU A 195 -1.99 -22.81 -10.52
CA GLU A 195 -3.37 -22.63 -10.98
C GLU A 195 -3.92 -21.25 -10.60
N ASP A 196 -4.82 -20.71 -11.42
CA ASP A 196 -5.45 -19.41 -11.19
C ASP A 196 -6.17 -19.31 -9.84
N SER A 197 -6.64 -20.45 -9.30
CA SER A 197 -7.26 -20.53 -7.99
C SER A 197 -6.27 -20.37 -6.81
N HIS A 198 -4.95 -20.43 -7.06
CA HIS A 198 -3.92 -20.46 -6.03
C HIS A 198 -3.33 -19.09 -5.70
N PHE A 199 -3.69 -18.06 -6.43
CA PHE A 199 -3.19 -16.70 -6.23
C PHE A 199 -4.26 -15.64 -6.49
N ILE A 200 -3.96 -14.43 -6.09
CA ILE A 200 -4.70 -13.22 -6.38
C ILE A 200 -3.90 -12.47 -7.46
N GLU A 201 -4.56 -11.93 -8.46
CA GLU A 201 -3.91 -11.02 -9.40
C GLU A 201 -3.77 -9.61 -8.78
N PRO A 202 -2.73 -8.85 -9.16
CA PRO A 202 -2.60 -7.46 -8.70
C PRO A 202 -3.82 -6.59 -9.00
N GLU A 203 -4.51 -6.90 -10.08
CA GLU A 203 -5.73 -6.24 -10.55
C GLU A 203 -6.91 -6.44 -9.58
N ASP A 204 -7.03 -7.61 -8.92
CA ASP A 204 -8.06 -7.86 -7.91
C ASP A 204 -7.90 -6.92 -6.70
N VAL A 205 -6.64 -6.65 -6.32
CA VAL A 205 -6.35 -5.70 -5.25
C VAL A 205 -6.65 -4.26 -5.70
N ALA A 206 -6.38 -3.93 -6.97
CA ALA A 206 -6.71 -2.62 -7.52
C ALA A 206 -8.22 -2.39 -7.58
N GLU A 207 -9.02 -3.41 -7.89
CA GLU A 207 -10.48 -3.35 -7.84
C GLU A 207 -10.99 -3.15 -6.41
N ALA A 208 -10.40 -3.81 -5.42
CA ALA A 208 -10.74 -3.59 -4.01
C ALA A 208 -10.46 -2.14 -3.58
N VAL A 209 -9.33 -1.55 -4.00
CA VAL A 209 -9.05 -0.12 -3.77
C VAL A 209 -10.11 0.76 -4.42
N SER A 210 -10.48 0.48 -5.67
CA SER A 210 -11.51 1.23 -6.38
C SER A 210 -12.88 1.11 -5.69
N TYR A 211 -13.21 -0.07 -5.18
CA TYR A 211 -14.45 -0.27 -4.41
C TYR A 211 -14.48 0.61 -3.15
N VAL A 212 -13.36 0.69 -2.40
CA VAL A 212 -13.25 1.58 -1.24
C VAL A 212 -13.47 3.04 -1.64
N LEU A 213 -12.76 3.53 -2.67
CA LEU A 213 -12.82 4.92 -3.14
C LEU A 213 -14.23 5.31 -3.62
N ASN A 214 -14.92 4.39 -4.31
CA ASN A 214 -16.26 4.61 -4.88
C ASN A 214 -17.39 4.30 -3.89
N SER A 215 -17.10 3.78 -2.71
CA SER A 215 -18.10 3.53 -1.68
C SER A 215 -18.69 4.84 -1.17
N ARG A 216 -19.94 4.77 -0.67
CA ARG A 216 -20.65 5.95 -0.14
C ARG A 216 -19.85 6.63 0.97
N ALA A 217 -19.72 7.96 0.91
CA ALA A 217 -18.90 8.77 1.82
C ALA A 217 -19.23 8.61 3.32
N GLN A 218 -20.46 8.16 3.65
CA GLN A 218 -20.93 8.02 5.04
C GLN A 218 -20.61 6.65 5.65
N ILE A 219 -19.97 5.75 4.89
CA ILE A 219 -19.51 4.46 5.41
C ILE A 219 -18.00 4.36 5.35
N VAL A 220 -17.44 3.52 6.19
CA VAL A 220 -16.02 3.15 6.14
C VAL A 220 -15.94 1.63 6.00
N LEU A 221 -15.10 1.20 5.10
CA LEU A 221 -14.68 -0.19 4.98
C LEU A 221 -13.39 -0.31 5.79
N ASP A 222 -13.51 -0.76 7.03
CA ASP A 222 -12.39 -0.75 7.97
C ASP A 222 -11.30 -1.74 7.53
N GLU A 223 -11.69 -2.94 7.14
CA GLU A 223 -10.77 -4.00 6.74
C GLU A 223 -11.38 -4.88 5.64
N ILE A 224 -10.58 -5.17 4.59
CA ILE A 224 -10.93 -6.09 3.51
C ILE A 224 -9.87 -7.18 3.44
N ASN A 225 -10.28 -8.42 3.56
CA ASN A 225 -9.39 -9.57 3.45
C ASN A 225 -9.64 -10.27 2.11
N LEU A 226 -8.60 -10.36 1.27
CA LEU A 226 -8.64 -11.07 0.00
C LEU A 226 -7.82 -12.34 0.10
N SER A 227 -8.40 -13.46 -0.28
CA SER A 227 -7.71 -14.76 -0.28
C SER A 227 -7.87 -15.44 -1.64
N PRO A 228 -6.85 -16.18 -2.12
CA PRO A 228 -7.06 -17.07 -3.25
C PRO A 228 -8.12 -18.11 -2.89
N LEU A 229 -8.83 -18.62 -3.89
CA LEU A 229 -9.86 -19.65 -3.66
C LEU A 229 -9.27 -20.89 -2.99
N ASN A 230 -8.09 -21.30 -3.44
CA ASN A 230 -7.33 -22.42 -2.87
C ASN A 230 -5.94 -21.93 -2.47
N LYS A 231 -5.63 -21.92 -1.18
CA LYS A 231 -4.32 -21.50 -0.70
C LYS A 231 -3.29 -22.61 -0.86
N VAL A 232 -2.47 -22.50 -1.90
CA VAL A 232 -1.36 -23.43 -2.18
C VAL A 232 -0.03 -22.67 -2.14
N VAL A 233 0.92 -23.18 -1.33
CA VAL A 233 2.28 -22.66 -1.24
C VAL A 233 3.23 -23.66 -1.88
N LYS A 234 3.95 -23.24 -2.91
CA LYS A 234 4.96 -24.01 -3.63
C LYS A 234 6.35 -23.54 -3.16
N PHE A 235 7.17 -24.48 -2.71
CA PHE A 235 8.55 -24.20 -2.35
C PHE A 235 9.45 -24.36 -3.59
N LYS A 236 10.29 -23.36 -3.83
CA LYS A 236 11.27 -23.41 -4.91
C LYS A 236 12.38 -24.42 -4.56
N LYS A 237 12.80 -25.21 -5.54
CA LYS A 237 13.98 -26.05 -5.39
C LYS A 237 15.20 -25.14 -5.25
N SER A 238 15.97 -25.35 -4.18
CA SER A 238 17.28 -24.74 -3.96
C SER A 238 18.29 -25.19 -5.00
#